data_8ceda67d2437a7c3dc8795921abc1a01
#
_entry.id   8ceda67d2437a7c3dc8795921abc1a01
#
_cell.length_a   1.000
_cell.length_b   1.000
_cell.length_c   1.000
_cell.angle_alpha   90.00
_cell.angle_beta   90.00
_cell.angle_gamma   90.00
#
_symmetry.space_group_name_H-M   'P 1'
#
loop_
_entity.id
_entity.type
_entity.pdbx_description
1 polymer ?
#
loop_
_entity_poly.entity_id
_entity_poly.type
_entity_poly.pdbx_seq_one_letter_code
_entity_poly.pdbx_strand_id
1 'polypeptide(L)'
;MLDASDAIGKARAAVTERAELPGMSLMEHLDELRKRIVHSIIYLVLGCIGAGIFYKQLVQFIQAPLNLIGKSLVFTHPMDPLNLDMQVSLVGGAILSSPFILYQVWLFIAPGLYQKERRFVVPFMAATVALFLGGAAFGYFYVLPGALKILIVGFGHNFTPMVTIEEYSSFFLSIILGLGISFELPILIFFLALFGIVSPKFLWKNIRYAILAVFIVAACICPSPDPWTMCIYAVPMLSLYLIGIAVAWWVHPSRRKAKEAAEAAKVSGQ
;
A
#
# COMPACT_ATOMS: atom_id res chain seq x y z
N MET A 1 -22.40 15.85 50.60
CA MET A 1 -20.99 15.42 50.76
C MET A 1 -20.80 14.25 49.82
N LEU A 2 -20.30 14.46 48.60
CA LEU A 2 -19.97 13.38 47.68
C LEU A 2 -18.73 12.69 48.24
N ASP A 3 -18.86 11.40 48.45
CA ASP A 3 -17.89 10.56 49.14
C ASP A 3 -16.58 10.48 48.33
N ALA A 4 -15.52 11.13 48.81
CA ALA A 4 -14.19 11.09 48.23
C ALA A 4 -13.65 9.65 48.10
N SER A 5 -14.16 8.71 48.91
CA SER A 5 -13.81 7.30 48.86
C SER A 5 -14.32 6.62 47.60
N ASP A 6 -15.48 7.00 47.09
CA ASP A 6 -16.10 6.45 45.86
C ASP A 6 -15.39 6.98 44.61
N ALA A 7 -14.92 8.21 44.63
CA ALA A 7 -14.11 8.77 43.54
C ALA A 7 -12.72 8.13 43.46
N ILE A 8 -12.10 7.84 44.60
CA ILE A 8 -10.80 7.14 44.67
C ILE A 8 -10.97 5.67 44.27
N GLY A 9 -12.08 5.04 44.66
CA GLY A 9 -12.42 3.66 44.23
C GLY A 9 -12.58 3.56 42.73
N LYS A 10 -13.33 4.47 42.10
CA LYS A 10 -13.50 4.55 40.63
C LYS A 10 -12.20 4.89 39.90
N ALA A 11 -11.38 5.78 40.46
CA ALA A 11 -10.07 6.08 39.87
C ALA A 11 -9.10 4.89 39.98
N ARG A 12 -9.08 4.17 41.11
CA ARG A 12 -8.31 2.91 41.25
C ARG A 12 -8.80 1.84 40.30
N ALA A 13 -10.11 1.59 40.19
CA ALA A 13 -10.68 0.64 39.25
C ALA A 13 -10.31 0.97 37.80
N ALA A 14 -10.36 2.25 37.41
CA ALA A 14 -9.96 2.69 36.07
C ALA A 14 -8.44 2.56 35.81
N VAL A 15 -7.61 2.69 36.84
CA VAL A 15 -6.16 2.46 36.73
C VAL A 15 -5.84 0.97 36.66
N THR A 16 -6.56 0.14 37.42
CA THR A 16 -6.42 -1.34 37.40
C THR A 16 -6.93 -1.90 36.08
N GLU A 17 -8.06 -1.41 35.57
CA GLU A 17 -8.59 -1.77 34.24
C GLU A 17 -7.66 -1.35 33.09
N ARG A 18 -6.92 -0.24 33.22
CA ARG A 18 -5.84 0.15 32.30
C ARG A 18 -4.57 -0.69 32.44
N ALA A 19 -4.29 -1.19 33.63
CA ALA A 19 -3.13 -2.06 33.88
C ALA A 19 -3.41 -3.52 33.44
N GLU A 20 -4.67 -3.94 33.35
CA GLU A 20 -5.10 -5.25 32.87
C GLU A 20 -5.29 -5.34 31.34
N LEU A 21 -5.11 -4.22 30.61
CA LEU A 21 -4.88 -4.34 29.17
C LEU A 21 -3.51 -5.01 29.00
N PRO A 22 -3.42 -6.21 28.43
CA PRO A 22 -2.14 -6.85 28.16
C PRO A 22 -1.40 -5.99 27.14
N GLY A 23 -0.72 -4.98 27.62
CA GLY A 23 0.26 -4.24 26.86
C GLY A 23 1.39 -5.22 26.56
N MET A 24 1.46 -5.77 25.35
CA MET A 24 2.64 -6.51 24.91
C MET A 24 3.87 -5.71 25.29
N SER A 25 4.83 -6.34 25.96
CA SER A 25 6.10 -5.70 26.23
C SER A 25 6.77 -5.38 24.89
N LEU A 26 7.61 -4.35 24.83
CA LEU A 26 8.34 -4.02 23.60
C LEU A 26 9.08 -5.23 23.03
N MET A 27 9.61 -6.11 23.90
CA MET A 27 10.29 -7.33 23.49
C MET A 27 9.34 -8.35 22.85
N GLU A 28 8.15 -8.54 23.40
CA GLU A 28 7.13 -9.41 22.81
C GLU A 28 6.65 -8.89 21.45
N HIS A 29 6.53 -7.56 21.31
CA HIS A 29 6.14 -6.94 20.04
C HIS A 29 7.25 -7.11 18.98
N LEU A 30 8.53 -7.00 19.35
CA LEU A 30 9.65 -7.28 18.47
C LEU A 30 9.74 -8.76 18.07
N ASP A 31 9.47 -9.68 19.00
CA ASP A 31 9.42 -11.11 18.70
C ASP A 31 8.28 -11.45 17.75
N GLU A 32 7.12 -10.79 17.91
CA GLU A 32 6.02 -10.93 16.97
C GLU A 32 6.39 -10.40 15.59
N LEU A 33 6.99 -9.21 15.50
CA LEU A 33 7.47 -8.64 14.24
C LEU A 33 8.42 -9.61 13.52
N ARG A 34 9.39 -10.16 14.24
CA ARG A 34 10.33 -11.15 13.69
C ARG A 34 9.60 -12.37 13.12
N LYS A 35 8.64 -12.94 13.85
CA LYS A 35 7.84 -14.07 13.38
C LYS A 35 7.07 -13.74 12.11
N ARG A 36 6.43 -12.55 12.05
CA ARG A 36 5.64 -12.12 10.88
C ARG A 36 6.52 -11.90 9.66
N ILE A 37 7.70 -11.27 9.83
CA ILE A 37 8.67 -11.09 8.74
C ILE A 37 9.13 -12.45 8.19
N VAL A 38 9.50 -13.40 9.05
CA VAL A 38 9.94 -14.73 8.62
C VAL A 38 8.85 -15.45 7.84
N HIS A 39 7.59 -15.43 8.31
CA HIS A 39 6.46 -16.03 7.58
C HIS A 39 6.24 -15.33 6.23
N SER A 40 6.33 -14.00 6.17
CA SER A 40 6.19 -13.24 4.92
C SER A 40 7.27 -13.62 3.90
N ILE A 41 8.52 -13.78 4.35
CA ILE A 41 9.61 -14.24 3.49
C ILE A 41 9.36 -15.66 2.99
N ILE A 42 8.88 -16.58 3.85
CA ILE A 42 8.54 -17.94 3.44
C ILE A 42 7.45 -17.92 2.35
N TYR A 43 6.37 -17.15 2.55
CA TYR A 43 5.32 -17.02 1.54
C TYR A 43 5.82 -16.41 0.23
N LEU A 44 6.72 -15.41 0.31
CA LEU A 44 7.34 -14.82 -0.86
C LEU A 44 8.16 -15.86 -1.63
N VAL A 45 9.00 -16.62 -0.95
CA VAL A 45 9.82 -17.68 -1.57
C VAL A 45 8.95 -18.75 -2.22
N LEU A 46 7.90 -19.22 -1.54
CA LEU A 46 6.94 -20.18 -2.11
C LEU A 46 6.21 -19.59 -3.31
N GLY A 47 5.83 -18.32 -3.24
CA GLY A 47 5.23 -17.59 -4.37
C GLY A 47 6.18 -17.48 -5.55
N CYS A 48 7.46 -17.19 -5.32
CA CYS A 48 8.50 -17.11 -6.36
C CYS A 48 8.73 -18.48 -7.04
N ILE A 49 8.77 -19.55 -6.25
CA ILE A 49 8.88 -20.91 -6.80
C ILE A 49 7.65 -21.24 -7.66
N GLY A 50 6.44 -20.94 -7.16
CA GLY A 50 5.20 -21.14 -7.91
C GLY A 50 5.16 -20.32 -9.20
N ALA A 51 5.51 -19.03 -9.15
CA ALA A 51 5.61 -18.17 -10.31
C ALA A 51 6.68 -18.65 -11.31
N GLY A 52 7.81 -19.13 -10.81
CA GLY A 52 8.90 -19.67 -11.63
C GLY A 52 8.50 -20.91 -12.45
N ILE A 53 7.53 -21.72 -11.99
CA ILE A 53 6.99 -22.84 -12.78
C ILE A 53 6.27 -22.31 -14.03
N PHE A 54 5.65 -21.16 -13.94
CA PHE A 54 4.88 -20.52 -15.02
C PHE A 54 5.64 -19.37 -15.70
N TYR A 55 6.98 -19.33 -15.61
CA TYR A 55 7.77 -18.19 -16.09
C TYR A 55 7.51 -17.85 -17.56
N LYS A 56 7.33 -18.85 -18.45
CA LYS A 56 7.08 -18.63 -19.88
C LYS A 56 5.80 -17.82 -20.13
N GLN A 57 4.73 -18.17 -19.42
CA GLN A 57 3.45 -17.45 -19.51
C GLN A 57 3.56 -16.04 -18.95
N LEU A 58 4.30 -15.89 -17.85
CA LEU A 58 4.54 -14.59 -17.22
C LEU A 58 5.40 -13.69 -18.11
N VAL A 59 6.44 -14.22 -18.77
CA VAL A 59 7.25 -13.46 -19.73
C VAL A 59 6.39 -12.98 -20.89
N GLN A 60 5.54 -13.85 -21.46
CA GLN A 60 4.61 -13.45 -22.54
C GLN A 60 3.64 -12.35 -22.06
N PHE A 61 3.11 -12.46 -20.83
CA PHE A 61 2.24 -11.46 -20.23
C PHE A 61 2.96 -10.12 -20.07
N ILE A 62 4.21 -10.12 -19.59
CA ILE A 62 5.02 -8.91 -19.42
C ILE A 62 5.34 -8.25 -20.77
N GLN A 63 5.59 -9.02 -21.83
CA GLN A 63 5.89 -8.50 -23.17
C GLN A 63 4.64 -7.98 -23.90
N ALA A 64 3.44 -8.40 -23.50
CA ALA A 64 2.22 -8.06 -24.22
C ALA A 64 2.01 -6.54 -24.42
N PRO A 65 2.22 -5.65 -23.43
CA PRO A 65 2.06 -4.21 -23.62
C PRO A 65 3.06 -3.62 -24.64
N LEU A 66 4.27 -4.16 -24.71
CA LEU A 66 5.28 -3.73 -25.67
C LEU A 66 4.94 -4.20 -27.09
N ASN A 67 4.44 -5.43 -27.22
CA ASN A 67 4.00 -6.00 -28.50
C ASN A 67 2.83 -5.21 -29.11
N LEU A 68 1.95 -4.63 -28.27
CA LEU A 68 0.83 -3.78 -28.75
C LEU A 68 1.30 -2.52 -29.49
N ILE A 69 2.49 -2.03 -29.19
CA ILE A 69 3.11 -0.89 -29.91
C ILE A 69 4.09 -1.34 -31.00
N GLY A 70 4.09 -2.64 -31.37
CA GLY A 70 4.90 -3.18 -32.46
C GLY A 70 6.40 -3.23 -32.17
N LYS A 71 6.79 -3.33 -30.90
CA LYS A 71 8.19 -3.41 -30.47
C LYS A 71 8.47 -4.75 -29.79
N SER A 72 9.73 -5.22 -29.92
CA SER A 72 10.23 -6.44 -29.27
C SER A 72 11.39 -6.12 -28.35
N LEU A 73 11.60 -6.97 -27.37
CA LEU A 73 12.74 -6.87 -26.45
C LEU A 73 14.02 -7.35 -27.15
N VAL A 74 15.11 -6.64 -26.87
CA VAL A 74 16.46 -6.99 -27.31
C VAL A 74 17.31 -7.22 -26.07
N PHE A 75 18.10 -8.28 -26.05
CA PHE A 75 19.10 -8.49 -25.01
C PHE A 75 20.45 -7.93 -25.44
N THR A 76 21.15 -7.31 -24.52
CA THR A 76 22.50 -6.72 -24.74
C THR A 76 23.58 -7.57 -24.11
N HIS A 77 23.23 -8.32 -23.07
CA HIS A 77 24.14 -9.22 -22.36
C HIS A 77 23.61 -10.67 -22.37
N PRO A 78 24.48 -11.68 -22.43
CA PRO A 78 24.05 -13.08 -22.44
C PRO A 78 23.20 -13.50 -21.22
N MET A 79 23.34 -12.78 -20.10
CA MET A 79 22.59 -13.06 -18.85
C MET A 79 21.24 -12.37 -18.77
N ASP A 80 20.91 -11.44 -19.68
CA ASP A 80 19.66 -10.68 -19.63
C ASP A 80 18.40 -11.58 -19.63
N PRO A 81 18.30 -12.66 -20.45
CA PRO A 81 17.15 -13.54 -20.39
C PRO A 81 16.99 -14.24 -19.04
N LEU A 82 18.10 -14.68 -18.41
CA LEU A 82 18.05 -15.31 -17.09
C LEU A 82 17.60 -14.28 -16.01
N ASN A 83 18.13 -13.07 -16.06
CA ASN A 83 17.74 -11.99 -15.17
C ASN A 83 16.25 -11.67 -15.31
N LEU A 84 15.72 -11.65 -16.55
CA LEU A 84 14.29 -11.46 -16.80
C LEU A 84 13.46 -12.56 -16.13
N ASP A 85 13.84 -13.82 -16.32
CA ASP A 85 13.12 -14.97 -15.74
C ASP A 85 13.09 -14.89 -14.20
N MET A 86 14.21 -14.51 -13.58
CA MET A 86 14.30 -14.30 -12.13
C MET A 86 13.44 -13.12 -11.66
N GLN A 87 13.50 -11.99 -12.34
CA GLN A 87 12.70 -10.80 -12.02
C GLN A 87 11.21 -11.04 -12.17
N VAL A 88 10.80 -11.70 -13.26
CA VAL A 88 9.41 -12.08 -13.51
C VAL A 88 8.89 -13.03 -12.45
N SER A 89 9.71 -14.00 -12.04
CA SER A 89 9.37 -14.94 -10.97
C SER A 89 9.23 -14.22 -9.63
N LEU A 90 10.08 -13.23 -9.37
CA LEU A 90 10.00 -12.41 -8.13
C LEU A 90 8.70 -11.58 -8.09
N VAL A 91 8.36 -10.88 -9.19
CA VAL A 91 7.12 -10.08 -9.25
C VAL A 91 5.88 -10.93 -9.21
N GLY A 92 5.83 -11.98 -10.03
CA GLY A 92 4.73 -12.94 -10.03
C GLY A 92 4.57 -13.58 -8.65
N GLY A 93 5.70 -13.92 -8.00
CA GLY A 93 5.74 -14.43 -6.64
C GLY A 93 5.23 -13.43 -5.61
N ALA A 94 5.63 -12.17 -5.71
CA ALA A 94 5.16 -11.11 -4.82
C ALA A 94 3.65 -10.88 -4.97
N ILE A 95 3.12 -10.88 -6.20
CA ILE A 95 1.68 -10.75 -6.47
C ILE A 95 0.91 -11.97 -5.93
N LEU A 96 1.38 -13.19 -6.19
CA LEU A 96 0.76 -14.42 -5.70
C LEU A 96 0.77 -14.53 -4.19
N SER A 97 1.86 -14.12 -3.55
CA SER A 97 2.02 -14.17 -2.09
C SER A 97 1.42 -12.95 -1.37
N SER A 98 1.04 -11.89 -2.10
CA SER A 98 0.52 -10.65 -1.50
C SER A 98 -0.64 -10.87 -0.52
N PRO A 99 -1.64 -11.73 -0.75
CA PRO A 99 -2.70 -11.97 0.23
C PRO A 99 -2.16 -12.51 1.55
N PHE A 100 -1.18 -13.41 1.49
CA PHE A 100 -0.57 -14.01 2.67
C PHE A 100 0.36 -13.05 3.39
N ILE A 101 1.14 -12.26 2.65
CA ILE A 101 2.04 -11.22 3.21
C ILE A 101 1.19 -10.14 3.89
N LEU A 102 0.17 -9.63 3.23
CA LEU A 102 -0.72 -8.62 3.78
C LEU A 102 -1.48 -9.16 5.01
N TYR A 103 -1.83 -10.44 5.03
CA TYR A 103 -2.37 -11.09 6.21
C TYR A 103 -1.40 -11.07 7.39
N GLN A 104 -0.09 -11.32 7.18
CA GLN A 104 0.91 -11.22 8.25
C GLN A 104 1.06 -9.78 8.76
N VAL A 105 1.01 -8.79 7.87
CA VAL A 105 1.01 -7.37 8.25
C VAL A 105 -0.21 -7.06 9.13
N TRP A 106 -1.39 -7.54 8.74
CA TRP A 106 -2.62 -7.37 9.53
C TRP A 106 -2.56 -8.04 10.89
N LEU A 107 -2.00 -9.24 10.98
CA LEU A 107 -1.82 -9.93 12.25
C LEU A 107 -0.86 -9.20 13.19
N PHE A 108 0.11 -8.46 12.65
CA PHE A 108 1.01 -7.62 13.43
C PHE A 108 0.32 -6.36 13.96
N ILE A 109 -0.61 -5.78 13.19
CA ILE A 109 -1.35 -4.57 13.56
C ILE A 109 -2.52 -4.90 14.51
N ALA A 110 -3.12 -6.08 14.38
CA ALA A 110 -4.34 -6.50 15.08
C ALA A 110 -4.26 -6.43 16.63
N PRO A 111 -3.15 -6.73 17.31
CA PRO A 111 -3.03 -6.57 18.75
C PRO A 111 -3.20 -5.13 19.24
N GLY A 112 -2.85 -4.16 18.39
CA GLY A 112 -3.04 -2.73 18.68
C GLY A 112 -4.48 -2.23 18.54
N LEU A 113 -5.40 -3.04 18.02
CA LEU A 113 -6.81 -2.68 17.84
C LEU A 113 -7.64 -2.99 19.11
N TYR A 114 -8.59 -2.10 19.44
CA TYR A 114 -9.57 -2.36 20.49
C TYR A 114 -10.43 -3.60 20.15
N GLN A 115 -10.84 -4.36 21.17
CA GLN A 115 -11.62 -5.59 20.98
C GLN A 115 -12.89 -5.39 20.12
N LYS A 116 -13.51 -4.21 20.15
CA LYS A 116 -14.68 -3.86 19.32
C LYS A 116 -14.36 -3.69 17.85
N GLU A 117 -13.11 -3.41 17.50
CA GLU A 117 -12.63 -3.14 16.13
C GLU A 117 -12.11 -4.40 15.45
N ARG A 118 -11.81 -5.44 16.23
CA ARG A 118 -11.28 -6.73 15.74
C ARG A 118 -12.18 -7.42 14.72
N ARG A 119 -13.50 -7.20 14.77
CA ARG A 119 -14.46 -7.71 13.78
C ARG A 119 -14.27 -7.15 12.37
N PHE A 120 -13.63 -6.01 12.24
CA PHE A 120 -13.37 -5.37 10.96
C PHE A 120 -12.06 -5.82 10.31
N VAL A 121 -11.22 -6.61 10.99
CA VAL A 121 -9.93 -7.08 10.47
C VAL A 121 -10.09 -7.83 9.16
N VAL A 122 -11.05 -8.77 9.08
CA VAL A 122 -11.27 -9.57 7.86
C VAL A 122 -11.71 -8.72 6.66
N PRO A 123 -12.73 -7.84 6.75
CA PRO A 123 -13.11 -6.99 5.63
C PRO A 123 -12.01 -6.01 5.23
N PHE A 124 -11.23 -5.49 6.18
CA PHE A 124 -10.10 -4.62 5.85
C PHE A 124 -8.96 -5.38 5.19
N MET A 125 -8.64 -6.57 5.64
CA MET A 125 -7.67 -7.44 4.98
C MET A 125 -8.07 -7.72 3.53
N ALA A 126 -9.34 -8.05 3.29
CA ALA A 126 -9.84 -8.23 1.92
C ALA A 126 -9.73 -6.95 1.08
N ALA A 127 -10.02 -5.79 1.67
CA ALA A 127 -9.88 -4.49 1.00
C ALA A 127 -8.42 -4.18 0.66
N THR A 128 -7.46 -4.43 1.58
CA THR A 128 -6.03 -4.28 1.36
C THR A 128 -5.56 -5.14 0.20
N VAL A 129 -5.88 -6.44 0.21
CA VAL A 129 -5.53 -7.34 -0.90
C VAL A 129 -6.15 -6.87 -2.22
N ALA A 130 -7.42 -6.47 -2.21
CA ALA A 130 -8.10 -5.97 -3.40
C ALA A 130 -7.47 -4.66 -3.93
N LEU A 131 -7.06 -3.75 -3.05
CA LEU A 131 -6.39 -2.50 -3.43
C LEU A 131 -4.99 -2.76 -3.97
N PHE A 132 -4.19 -3.62 -3.35
CA PHE A 132 -2.87 -3.99 -3.86
C PHE A 132 -2.96 -4.60 -5.27
N LEU A 133 -3.83 -5.61 -5.44
CA LEU A 133 -4.05 -6.24 -6.75
C LEU A 133 -4.66 -5.26 -7.77
N GLY A 134 -5.57 -4.41 -7.33
CA GLY A 134 -6.15 -3.33 -8.14
C GLY A 134 -5.10 -2.32 -8.59
N GLY A 135 -4.17 -1.96 -7.70
CA GLY A 135 -3.03 -1.09 -8.01
C GLY A 135 -2.07 -1.69 -9.03
N ALA A 136 -1.72 -2.97 -8.85
CA ALA A 136 -0.90 -3.71 -9.80
C ALA A 136 -1.60 -3.83 -11.17
N ALA A 137 -2.90 -4.14 -11.19
CA ALA A 137 -3.71 -4.20 -12.41
C ALA A 137 -3.83 -2.83 -13.08
N PHE A 138 -4.07 -1.76 -12.32
CA PHE A 138 -4.09 -0.39 -12.83
C PHE A 138 -2.74 -0.01 -13.46
N GLY A 139 -1.64 -0.38 -12.79
CA GLY A 139 -0.28 -0.22 -13.33
C GLY A 139 -0.12 -0.91 -14.67
N TYR A 140 -0.53 -2.16 -14.77
CA TYR A 140 -0.39 -2.98 -15.96
C TYR A 140 -1.26 -2.51 -17.14
N PHE A 141 -2.55 -2.26 -16.90
CA PHE A 141 -3.50 -1.97 -17.99
C PHE A 141 -3.53 -0.51 -18.43
N TYR A 142 -3.19 0.43 -17.55
CA TYR A 142 -3.31 1.87 -17.83
C TYR A 142 -1.98 2.59 -17.80
N VAL A 143 -1.22 2.47 -16.71
CA VAL A 143 -0.01 3.29 -16.51
C VAL A 143 1.12 2.84 -17.42
N LEU A 144 1.39 1.54 -17.48
CA LEU A 144 2.47 0.98 -18.29
C LEU A 144 2.28 1.26 -19.80
N PRO A 145 1.12 0.93 -20.43
CA PRO A 145 0.91 1.25 -21.85
C PRO A 145 0.92 2.75 -22.13
N GLY A 146 0.36 3.57 -21.23
CA GLY A 146 0.39 5.01 -21.33
C GLY A 146 1.80 5.58 -21.31
N ALA A 147 2.63 5.11 -20.38
CA ALA A 147 4.03 5.50 -20.26
C ALA A 147 4.85 5.09 -21.51
N LEU A 148 4.71 3.83 -21.94
CA LEU A 148 5.39 3.34 -23.16
C LEU A 148 4.98 4.12 -24.40
N LYS A 149 3.69 4.46 -24.54
CA LYS A 149 3.22 5.27 -25.67
C LYS A 149 3.81 6.68 -25.65
N ILE A 150 3.87 7.33 -24.50
CA ILE A 150 4.46 8.67 -24.36
C ILE A 150 5.96 8.63 -24.65
N LEU A 151 6.70 7.69 -24.04
CA LEU A 151 8.15 7.62 -24.15
C LEU A 151 8.62 7.17 -25.54
N ILE A 152 8.04 6.08 -26.05
CA ILE A 152 8.51 5.45 -27.29
C ILE A 152 7.87 6.12 -28.51
N VAL A 153 6.58 6.36 -28.50
CA VAL A 153 5.87 6.92 -29.66
C VAL A 153 5.90 8.45 -29.64
N GLY A 154 5.71 9.08 -28.47
CA GLY A 154 5.69 10.53 -28.34
C GLY A 154 7.06 11.16 -28.54
N PHE A 155 8.02 10.80 -27.68
CA PHE A 155 9.38 11.39 -27.74
C PHE A 155 10.29 10.65 -28.71
N GLY A 156 10.07 9.36 -28.94
CA GLY A 156 10.91 8.52 -29.79
C GLY A 156 10.56 8.54 -31.28
N HIS A 157 9.63 9.38 -31.76
CA HIS A 157 9.09 9.33 -33.13
C HIS A 157 10.16 9.49 -34.26
N ASN A 158 11.29 10.13 -33.96
CA ASN A 158 12.40 10.32 -34.90
C ASN A 158 13.52 9.26 -34.79
N PHE A 159 13.37 8.28 -33.91
CA PHE A 159 14.40 7.30 -33.61
C PHE A 159 13.84 5.87 -33.76
N THR A 160 14.73 4.92 -34.02
CA THR A 160 14.42 3.48 -33.95
C THR A 160 14.67 3.01 -32.51
N PRO A 161 13.63 2.81 -31.69
CA PRO A 161 13.85 2.41 -30.30
C PRO A 161 14.34 0.95 -30.23
N MET A 162 15.43 0.73 -29.52
CA MET A 162 15.92 -0.58 -29.11
C MET A 162 15.62 -0.72 -27.62
N VAL A 163 14.55 -1.43 -27.29
CA VAL A 163 14.12 -1.62 -25.90
C VAL A 163 14.84 -2.84 -25.34
N THR A 164 15.74 -2.63 -24.40
CA THR A 164 16.50 -3.71 -23.77
C THR A 164 15.65 -4.46 -22.73
N ILE A 165 15.96 -5.73 -22.50
CA ILE A 165 15.30 -6.56 -21.48
C ILE A 165 15.46 -5.91 -20.10
N GLU A 166 16.67 -5.47 -19.76
CA GLU A 166 17.00 -4.92 -18.45
C GLU A 166 16.21 -3.65 -18.13
N GLU A 167 16.20 -2.69 -19.06
CA GLU A 167 15.47 -1.42 -18.86
C GLU A 167 13.96 -1.64 -18.81
N TYR A 168 13.42 -2.47 -19.70
CA TYR A 168 11.99 -2.74 -19.72
C TYR A 168 11.53 -3.50 -18.49
N SER A 169 12.26 -4.51 -18.05
CA SER A 169 11.89 -5.30 -16.88
C SER A 169 11.95 -4.47 -15.59
N SER A 170 12.99 -3.65 -15.43
CA SER A 170 13.09 -2.71 -14.30
C SER A 170 11.95 -1.69 -14.30
N PHE A 171 11.60 -1.16 -15.47
CA PHE A 171 10.48 -0.23 -15.63
C PHE A 171 9.14 -0.89 -15.30
N PHE A 172 8.91 -2.09 -15.83
CA PHE A 172 7.72 -2.90 -15.55
C PHE A 172 7.56 -3.19 -14.05
N LEU A 173 8.61 -3.71 -13.42
CA LEU A 173 8.67 -4.01 -12.00
C LEU A 173 8.29 -2.81 -11.14
N SER A 174 8.95 -1.68 -11.43
CA SER A 174 8.74 -0.44 -10.69
C SER A 174 7.30 0.04 -10.77
N ILE A 175 6.66 -0.03 -11.96
CA ILE A 175 5.26 0.34 -12.14
C ILE A 175 4.35 -0.59 -11.34
N ILE A 176 4.48 -1.90 -11.53
CA ILE A 176 3.54 -2.87 -10.96
C ILE A 176 3.62 -2.90 -9.43
N LEU A 177 4.84 -3.05 -8.89
CA LEU A 177 5.01 -3.09 -7.43
C LEU A 177 4.85 -1.72 -6.79
N GLY A 178 5.37 -0.67 -7.43
CA GLY A 178 5.26 0.70 -6.92
C GLY A 178 3.82 1.17 -6.80
N LEU A 179 3.00 0.93 -7.83
CA LEU A 179 1.57 1.26 -7.77
C LEU A 179 0.81 0.30 -6.86
N GLY A 180 1.11 -1.01 -6.87
CA GLY A 180 0.51 -1.96 -5.94
C GLY A 180 0.66 -1.48 -4.49
N ILE A 181 1.88 -1.13 -4.07
CA ILE A 181 2.17 -0.60 -2.73
C ILE A 181 1.51 0.77 -2.51
N SER A 182 1.50 1.64 -3.53
CA SER A 182 0.92 2.98 -3.41
C SER A 182 -0.60 2.95 -3.20
N PHE A 183 -1.28 1.92 -3.70
CA PHE A 183 -2.72 1.73 -3.47
C PHE A 183 -3.06 1.37 -2.02
N GLU A 184 -2.08 1.01 -1.20
CA GLU A 184 -2.24 0.85 0.25
C GLU A 184 -2.35 2.20 1.01
N LEU A 185 -1.94 3.33 0.40
CA LEU A 185 -1.98 4.64 1.04
C LEU A 185 -3.36 5.02 1.61
N PRO A 186 -4.50 4.84 0.91
CA PRO A 186 -5.81 5.16 1.46
C PRO A 186 -6.14 4.37 2.73
N ILE A 187 -5.77 3.09 2.78
CA ILE A 187 -5.98 2.23 3.96
C ILE A 187 -5.04 2.64 5.09
N LEU A 188 -3.79 2.91 4.79
CA LEU A 188 -2.84 3.42 5.78
C LEU A 188 -3.34 4.71 6.43
N ILE A 189 -3.78 5.68 5.63
CA ILE A 189 -4.37 6.95 6.11
C ILE A 189 -5.64 6.69 6.91
N PHE A 190 -6.50 5.76 6.47
CA PHE A 190 -7.70 5.36 7.20
C PHE A 190 -7.35 4.92 8.63
N PHE A 191 -6.36 4.03 8.81
CA PHE A 191 -5.98 3.55 10.15
C PHE A 191 -5.35 4.64 10.99
N LEU A 192 -4.47 5.45 10.42
CA LEU A 192 -3.88 6.59 11.15
C LEU A 192 -4.96 7.58 11.62
N ALA A 193 -6.00 7.78 10.82
CA ALA A 193 -7.14 8.62 11.18
C ALA A 193 -8.07 7.94 12.21
N LEU A 194 -8.30 6.63 12.10
CA LEU A 194 -9.10 5.84 13.04
C LEU A 194 -8.48 5.85 14.43
N PHE A 195 -7.17 5.67 14.54
CA PHE A 195 -6.42 5.76 15.79
C PHE A 195 -6.27 7.19 16.32
N GLY A 196 -6.70 8.19 15.54
CA GLY A 196 -6.58 9.58 15.93
C GLY A 196 -5.14 10.13 15.90
N ILE A 197 -4.21 9.38 15.31
CA ILE A 197 -2.80 9.79 15.14
C ILE A 197 -2.73 10.98 14.18
N VAL A 198 -3.54 10.92 13.10
CA VAL A 198 -3.57 11.95 12.06
C VAL A 198 -4.99 12.46 11.86
N SER A 199 -5.18 13.78 11.86
CA SER A 199 -6.48 14.37 11.57
C SER A 199 -6.61 14.74 10.09
N PRO A 200 -7.82 14.69 9.49
CA PRO A 200 -8.04 15.10 8.11
C PRO A 200 -7.62 16.55 7.85
N LYS A 201 -7.84 17.44 8.83
CA LYS A 201 -7.41 18.84 8.76
C LYS A 201 -5.88 18.97 8.69
N PHE A 202 -5.15 18.12 9.42
CA PHE A 202 -3.70 18.08 9.40
C PHE A 202 -3.18 17.62 8.03
N LEU A 203 -3.77 16.56 7.45
CA LEU A 203 -3.43 16.07 6.12
C LEU A 203 -3.65 17.13 5.05
N TRP A 204 -4.80 17.81 5.11
CA TRP A 204 -5.13 18.87 4.15
C TRP A 204 -4.20 20.09 4.29
N LYS A 205 -3.92 20.53 5.51
CA LYS A 205 -3.01 21.65 5.77
C LYS A 205 -1.59 21.39 5.27
N ASN A 206 -1.16 20.11 5.34
CA ASN A 206 0.19 19.69 4.99
C ASN A 206 0.29 19.08 3.58
N ILE A 207 -0.69 19.31 2.70
CA ILE A 207 -0.73 18.73 1.34
C ILE A 207 0.52 19.04 0.52
N ARG A 208 1.13 20.20 0.70
CA ARG A 208 2.39 20.59 0.05
C ARG A 208 3.55 19.64 0.38
N TYR A 209 3.64 19.18 1.63
CA TYR A 209 4.66 18.21 2.05
C TYR A 209 4.34 16.80 1.54
N ALA A 210 3.06 16.45 1.44
CA ALA A 210 2.63 15.20 0.84
C ALA A 210 2.98 15.15 -0.67
N ILE A 211 2.75 16.25 -1.39
CA ILE A 211 3.17 16.38 -2.80
C ILE A 211 4.68 16.16 -2.92
N LEU A 212 5.48 16.85 -2.09
CA LEU A 212 6.93 16.68 -2.08
C LEU A 212 7.33 15.23 -1.78
N ALA A 213 6.73 14.61 -0.77
CA ALA A 213 6.99 13.22 -0.40
C ALA A 213 6.64 12.25 -1.54
N VAL A 214 5.50 12.46 -2.20
CA VAL A 214 5.08 11.64 -3.36
C VAL A 214 6.08 11.76 -4.50
N PHE A 215 6.58 12.95 -4.81
CA PHE A 215 7.60 13.12 -5.85
C PHE A 215 8.94 12.49 -5.46
N ILE A 216 9.34 12.56 -4.19
CA ILE A 216 10.54 11.85 -3.70
C ILE A 216 10.36 10.33 -3.86
N VAL A 217 9.22 9.77 -3.44
CA VAL A 217 8.92 8.34 -3.58
C VAL A 217 8.87 7.95 -5.06
N ALA A 218 8.21 8.74 -5.90
CA ALA A 218 8.17 8.52 -7.35
C ALA A 218 9.57 8.52 -7.95
N ALA A 219 10.46 9.44 -7.54
CA ALA A 219 11.85 9.48 -7.99
C ALA A 219 12.67 8.26 -7.56
N CYS A 220 12.39 7.71 -6.35
CA CYS A 220 13.05 6.49 -5.86
C CYS A 220 12.58 5.22 -6.58
N ILE A 221 11.28 5.17 -6.96
CA ILE A 221 10.68 4.02 -7.64
C ILE A 221 10.97 4.05 -9.13
N CYS A 222 11.00 5.25 -9.73
CA CYS A 222 11.19 5.42 -11.17
C CYS A 222 12.62 5.04 -11.57
N PRO A 223 12.82 4.10 -12.50
CA PRO A 223 14.15 3.72 -12.98
C PRO A 223 14.77 4.80 -13.88
N SER A 224 13.98 5.72 -14.41
CA SER A 224 14.41 6.80 -15.29
C SER A 224 14.17 8.15 -14.58
N PRO A 225 15.21 8.98 -14.38
CA PRO A 225 15.09 10.25 -13.65
C PRO A 225 14.52 11.37 -14.53
N ASP A 226 13.55 11.06 -15.41
CA ASP A 226 12.92 12.06 -16.26
C ASP A 226 11.63 12.61 -15.64
N PRO A 227 11.32 13.90 -15.80
CA PRO A 227 10.17 14.54 -15.18
C PRO A 227 8.82 13.96 -15.63
N TRP A 228 8.73 13.46 -16.86
CA TRP A 228 7.50 12.92 -17.42
C TRP A 228 7.12 11.60 -16.77
N THR A 229 8.08 10.68 -16.69
CA THR A 229 7.87 9.39 -16.02
C THR A 229 7.56 9.60 -14.55
N MET A 230 8.28 10.51 -13.86
CA MET A 230 7.96 10.86 -12.48
C MET A 230 6.53 11.37 -12.32
N CYS A 231 6.02 12.20 -13.24
CA CYS A 231 4.63 12.68 -13.21
C CYS A 231 3.62 11.53 -13.43
N ILE A 232 3.93 10.57 -14.30
CA ILE A 232 3.08 9.40 -14.55
C ILE A 232 2.88 8.58 -13.27
N TYR A 233 3.90 8.47 -12.42
CA TYR A 233 3.79 7.83 -11.10
C TYR A 233 3.12 8.73 -10.06
N ALA A 234 3.52 10.01 -10.02
CA ALA A 234 3.07 10.93 -8.99
C ALA A 234 1.57 11.24 -9.06
N VAL A 235 0.99 11.35 -10.26
CA VAL A 235 -0.44 11.68 -10.42
C VAL A 235 -1.36 10.63 -9.80
N PRO A 236 -1.25 9.31 -10.09
CA PRO A 236 -2.02 8.30 -9.37
C PRO A 236 -1.79 8.32 -7.86
N MET A 237 -0.55 8.45 -7.41
CA MET A 237 -0.23 8.47 -5.98
C MET A 237 -0.88 9.66 -5.26
N LEU A 238 -0.86 10.85 -5.88
CA LEU A 238 -1.54 12.04 -5.34
C LEU A 238 -3.05 11.86 -5.30
N SER A 239 -3.64 11.25 -6.33
CA SER A 239 -5.08 10.96 -6.34
C SER A 239 -5.47 10.01 -5.20
N LEU A 240 -4.65 8.99 -4.93
CA LEU A 240 -4.84 8.07 -3.79
C LEU A 240 -4.69 8.77 -2.44
N TYR A 241 -3.74 9.70 -2.32
CA TYR A 241 -3.61 10.52 -1.12
C TYR A 241 -4.86 11.36 -0.87
N LEU A 242 -5.43 12.00 -1.90
CA LEU A 242 -6.68 12.76 -1.81
C LEU A 242 -7.87 11.87 -1.43
N ILE A 243 -7.95 10.66 -2.01
CA ILE A 243 -8.94 9.64 -1.61
C ILE A 243 -8.75 9.28 -0.13
N GLY A 244 -7.51 9.08 0.31
CA GLY A 244 -7.18 8.82 1.71
C GLY A 244 -7.65 9.93 2.65
N ILE A 245 -7.49 11.22 2.28
CA ILE A 245 -8.04 12.36 3.03
C ILE A 245 -9.56 12.28 3.10
N ALA A 246 -10.23 12.00 1.97
CA ALA A 246 -11.69 11.89 1.93
C ALA A 246 -12.18 10.76 2.85
N VAL A 247 -11.51 9.62 2.85
CA VAL A 247 -11.78 8.48 3.73
C VAL A 247 -11.54 8.87 5.21
N ALA A 248 -10.43 9.58 5.51
CA ALA A 248 -10.12 10.06 6.86
C ALA A 248 -11.20 11.03 7.38
N TRP A 249 -11.77 11.88 6.52
CA TRP A 249 -12.88 12.76 6.87
C TRP A 249 -14.13 11.98 7.31
N TRP A 250 -14.32 10.80 6.74
CA TRP A 250 -15.51 9.96 7.04
C TRP A 250 -15.39 9.24 8.38
N VAL A 251 -14.18 8.90 8.79
CA VAL A 251 -13.89 7.96 9.90
C VAL A 251 -13.44 8.66 11.17
N HIS A 252 -12.92 9.90 11.07
CA HIS A 252 -12.27 10.57 12.20
C HIS A 252 -13.20 10.72 13.43
N PRO A 253 -12.74 10.37 14.64
CA PRO A 253 -13.55 10.32 15.89
C PRO A 253 -14.26 11.63 16.24
N SER A 254 -13.77 12.78 15.81
CA SER A 254 -14.41 14.08 16.06
C SER A 254 -15.80 14.20 15.43
N ARG A 255 -16.03 13.56 14.27
CA ARG A 255 -17.37 13.49 13.64
C ARG A 255 -18.33 12.60 14.40
N ARG A 256 -17.80 11.52 14.97
CA ARG A 256 -18.59 10.57 15.76
C ARG A 256 -19.08 11.23 17.05
N LYS A 257 -18.19 11.94 17.76
CA LYS A 257 -18.55 12.74 18.96
C LYS A 257 -19.52 13.88 18.63
N ALA A 258 -19.36 14.55 17.49
CA ALA A 258 -20.26 15.61 17.05
C ALA A 258 -21.66 15.07 16.69
N LYS A 259 -21.76 13.86 16.08
CA LYS A 259 -23.04 13.20 15.82
C LYS A 259 -23.71 12.75 17.13
N GLU A 260 -22.98 12.10 18.01
CA GLU A 260 -23.47 11.68 19.33
C GLU A 260 -23.96 12.86 20.18
N ALA A 261 -23.22 13.98 20.15
CA ALA A 261 -23.63 15.22 20.81
C ALA A 261 -24.89 15.85 20.17
N ALA A 262 -25.01 15.82 18.85
CA ALA A 262 -26.18 16.32 18.11
C ALA A 262 -27.42 15.43 18.33
N GLU A 263 -27.26 14.12 18.45
CA GLU A 263 -28.35 13.19 18.80
C GLU A 263 -28.79 13.35 20.26
N ALA A 264 -27.84 13.48 21.17
CA ALA A 264 -28.15 13.75 22.58
C ALA A 264 -28.90 15.10 22.77
N ALA A 265 -28.51 16.14 22.03
CA ALA A 265 -29.20 17.42 22.05
C ALA A 265 -30.64 17.36 21.50
N LYS A 266 -30.89 16.50 20.50
CA LYS A 266 -32.25 16.27 19.97
C LYS A 266 -33.14 15.51 20.94
N VAL A 267 -32.59 14.59 21.72
CA VAL A 267 -33.34 13.81 22.73
C VAL A 267 -33.61 14.64 23.97
N SER A 268 -32.72 15.58 24.33
CA SER A 268 -32.92 16.47 25.49
C SER A 268 -33.78 17.71 25.20
N GLY A 269 -34.12 17.95 23.93
CA GLY A 269 -34.99 19.06 23.49
C GLY A 269 -36.43 18.64 23.19
N GLN A 270 -36.82 17.40 23.50
CA GLN A 270 -38.20 16.88 23.55
C GLN A 270 -38.58 16.66 25.02
#